data_f5268e46b786e05cee4a6c79db36312b
#
_entry.id   f5268e46b786e05cee4a6c79db36312b
#
_cell.length_a   1.000
_cell.length_b   1.000
_cell.length_c   1.000
_cell.angle_alpha   90.00
_cell.angle_beta   90.00
_cell.angle_gamma   90.00
#
_symmetry.space_group_name_H-M   'P 1'
#
loop_
_entity.id
_entity.type
_entity.pdbx_description
1 polymer ?
#
loop_
_entity_poly.entity_id
_entity_poly.type
_entity_poly.pdbx_seq_one_letter_code
_entity_poly.pdbx_strand_id
1 'polypeptide(L)' 'MAKVLTDGKTKIGAYRFPDRKKPCLCIEEGNSIVVYGHFNTFEGAEEFMNRLGKLIGAKMDGGGQQ' A
#
# COMPACT_ATOMS: atom_id res chain seq x y z
N MET A 1 3.94 5.24 -9.80
CA MET A 1 4.75 5.03 -8.57
C MET A 1 3.94 4.19 -7.59
N ALA A 2 4.56 3.23 -6.98
CA ALA A 2 3.89 2.35 -6.04
C ALA A 2 4.87 1.80 -5.01
N LYS A 3 4.37 1.66 -3.78
CA LYS A 3 5.11 0.97 -2.72
C LYS A 3 4.15 -0.01 -2.06
N VAL A 4 4.64 -1.21 -1.79
CA VAL A 4 3.79 -2.29 -1.28
C VAL A 4 4.46 -2.97 -0.09
N LEU A 5 3.67 -3.22 0.94
CA LEU A 5 4.05 -4.03 2.08
C LEU A 5 3.23 -5.30 2.09
N THR A 6 3.80 -6.39 2.59
CA THR A 6 3.07 -7.66 2.67
C THR A 6 3.50 -8.47 3.89
N ASP A 7 2.55 -9.25 4.41
CA ASP A 7 2.84 -10.25 5.45
C ASP A 7 2.81 -11.66 4.87
N GLY A 8 2.74 -11.77 3.54
CA GLY A 8 2.65 -13.04 2.85
C GLY A 8 1.24 -13.42 2.42
N LYS A 9 0.23 -12.83 3.04
CA LYS A 9 -1.18 -13.08 2.72
C LYS A 9 -1.88 -11.83 2.26
N THR A 10 -1.60 -10.71 2.92
CA THR A 10 -2.23 -9.44 2.65
C THR A 10 -1.19 -8.49 2.09
N LYS A 11 -1.56 -7.72 1.09
CA LYS A 11 -0.71 -6.67 0.55
C LYS A 11 -1.36 -5.32 0.81
N ILE A 12 -0.57 -4.38 1.28
CA ILE A 12 -1.02 -3.00 1.47
C ILE A 12 -0.15 -2.14 0.58
N GLY A 13 -0.77 -1.47 -0.38
CA GLY A 13 -0.02 -0.70 -1.36
C GLY A 13 -0.45 0.75 -1.45
N ALA A 14 0.52 1.64 -1.49
CA ALA A 14 0.29 3.03 -1.81
C ALA A 14 0.61 3.23 -3.30
N TYR A 15 -0.34 3.78 -4.04
CA TYR A 15 -0.24 3.88 -5.50
C TYR A 15 -0.53 5.29 -5.97
N ARG A 16 0.19 5.70 -7.00
CA ARG A 16 -0.13 6.90 -7.75
C ARG A 16 -0.33 6.50 -9.20
N PHE A 17 -1.58 6.50 -9.62
CA PHE A 17 -1.94 6.12 -10.99
C PHE A 17 -1.92 7.33 -11.90
N PRO A 18 -1.43 7.18 -13.15
CA PRO A 18 -1.35 8.30 -14.09
C PRO A 18 -2.70 8.92 -14.43
N ASP A 19 -3.76 8.13 -14.39
CA ASP A 19 -5.11 8.58 -14.75
C ASP A 19 -5.90 9.12 -13.56
N ARG A 20 -5.27 9.20 -12.38
CA ARG A 20 -5.93 9.66 -11.17
C ARG A 20 -5.20 10.84 -10.57
N LYS A 21 -5.97 11.80 -10.06
CA LYS A 21 -5.40 13.00 -9.49
C LYS A 21 -4.80 12.77 -8.11
N LYS A 22 -5.36 11.83 -7.36
CA LYS A 22 -4.93 11.60 -5.99
C LYS A 22 -4.35 10.22 -5.81
N PRO A 23 -3.27 10.09 -5.02
CA PRO A 23 -2.76 8.78 -4.64
C PRO A 23 -3.80 8.02 -3.83
N CYS A 24 -3.73 6.72 -3.89
CA CYS A 24 -4.67 5.89 -3.14
C CYS A 24 -3.94 4.78 -2.40
N LEU A 25 -4.63 4.25 -1.40
CA LEU A 25 -4.16 3.11 -0.63
C LEU A 25 -5.08 1.94 -0.96
N CYS A 26 -4.49 0.82 -1.36
CA CYS A 26 -5.24 -0.38 -1.69
C CYS A 26 -4.81 -1.52 -0.78
N ILE A 27 -5.77 -2.33 -0.37
CA ILE A 27 -5.50 -3.54 0.40
C ILE A 27 -5.94 -4.71 -0.45
N GLU A 28 -5.02 -5.66 -0.65
CA GLU A 28 -5.26 -6.85 -1.44
C GLU A 28 -5.15 -8.08 -0.55
N GLU A 29 -6.20 -8.87 -0.53
CA GLU A 29 -6.23 -10.10 0.27
C GLU A 29 -6.85 -11.18 -0.59
N GLY A 30 -6.08 -12.23 -0.88
CA GLY A 30 -6.53 -13.28 -1.78
C GLY A 30 -6.80 -12.71 -3.16
N ASN A 31 -8.01 -12.86 -3.64
CA ASN A 31 -8.44 -12.35 -4.94
C ASN A 31 -9.18 -11.02 -4.84
N SER A 32 -9.27 -10.46 -3.65
CA SER A 32 -10.01 -9.23 -3.42
C SER A 32 -9.07 -8.04 -3.30
N ILE A 33 -9.41 -6.96 -3.98
CA ILE A 33 -8.66 -5.71 -3.90
C ILE A 33 -9.64 -4.62 -3.49
N VAL A 34 -9.32 -3.90 -2.43
CA VAL A 34 -10.16 -2.83 -1.92
C VAL A 34 -9.37 -1.53 -1.90
N VAL A 35 -9.94 -0.49 -2.49
CA VAL A 35 -9.37 0.85 -2.36
C VAL A 35 -9.78 1.36 -0.98
N TYR A 36 -8.82 1.48 -0.08
CA TYR A 36 -9.07 1.87 1.30
C TYR A 36 -9.32 3.37 1.44
N GLY A 37 -8.60 4.18 0.65
CA GLY A 37 -8.79 5.61 0.72
C GLY A 37 -7.94 6.36 -0.29
N HIS A 38 -8.22 7.64 -0.40
CA HIS A 38 -7.47 8.55 -1.25
C HIS A 38 -6.80 9.60 -0.38
N PHE A 39 -5.63 10.04 -0.79
CA PHE A 39 -4.81 10.98 -0.03
C PHE A 39 -4.44 12.17 -0.89
N ASN A 40 -4.10 13.27 -0.26
CA ASN A 40 -3.71 14.47 -0.99
C ASN A 40 -2.29 14.36 -1.56
N THR A 41 -1.44 13.56 -0.91
CA THR A 41 -0.07 13.36 -1.35
C THR A 41 0.27 11.88 -1.30
N PHE A 42 1.26 11.48 -2.11
CA PHE A 42 1.75 10.11 -2.07
C PHE A 42 2.40 9.80 -0.72
N GLU A 43 3.10 10.79 -0.16
CA GLU A 43 3.74 10.63 1.14
C GLU A 43 2.72 10.33 2.24
N GLY A 44 1.54 10.95 2.17
CA GLY A 44 0.49 10.69 3.12
C GLY A 44 -0.04 9.27 3.01
N ALA A 45 -0.22 8.78 1.79
CA ALA A 45 -0.64 7.41 1.56
C ALA A 45 0.42 6.43 2.06
N GLU A 46 1.68 6.71 1.78
CA GLU A 46 2.79 5.89 2.21
C GLU A 46 2.90 5.82 3.74
N GLU A 47 2.72 6.95 4.40
CA GLU A 47 2.77 6.99 5.86
C GLU A 47 1.67 6.14 6.48
N PHE A 48 0.47 6.24 5.93
CA PHE A 48 -0.65 5.43 6.42
C PHE A 48 -0.40 3.95 6.15
N MET A 49 0.13 3.63 4.97
CA MET A 49 0.51 2.27 4.62
C MET A 49 1.49 1.69 5.65
N ASN A 50 2.50 2.48 6.03
CA ASN A 50 3.49 2.04 6.99
C ASN A 50 2.87 1.78 8.37
N ARG A 51 1.91 2.59 8.78
CA ARG A 51 1.22 2.38 10.05
C ARG A 51 0.42 1.08 10.05
N LEU A 52 -0.32 0.83 8.97
CA LEU A 52 -1.06 -0.41 8.84
C LEU A 52 -0.13 -1.61 8.78
N GLY A 53 0.97 -1.47 8.05
CA GLY A 53 1.95 -2.54 7.94
C GLY A 53 2.53 -2.95 9.28
N LYS A 54 2.78 -1.98 10.16
CA LYS A 54 3.27 -2.29 11.51
C LYS A 54 2.26 -3.07 12.32
N LEU A 55 0.98 -2.77 12.16
CA LEU A 55 -0.06 -3.46 12.91
C LEU A 55 -0.17 -4.93 12.54
N ILE A 56 0.09 -5.27 11.30
CA ILE A 56 -0.02 -6.65 10.82
C ILE A 56 1.34 -7.33 10.65
N GLY A 57 2.44 -6.63 10.93
CA GLY A 57 3.76 -7.19 10.76
C GLY A 57 4.22 -7.32 9.33
N ALA A 58 3.66 -6.52 8.43
CA ALA A 58 4.01 -6.54 7.02
C ALA A 58 5.36 -5.90 6.77
N LYS A 59 6.07 -6.37 5.75
CA LYS A 59 7.37 -5.87 5.34
C LYS A 59 7.34 -5.48 3.87
N MET A 60 8.35 -4.74 3.44
CA MET A 60 8.45 -4.32 2.05
C MET A 60 8.40 -5.52 1.12
N ASP A 61 7.47 -5.51 0.18
CA ASP A 61 7.31 -6.57 -0.79
C ASP A 61 8.38 -6.46 -1.88
N GLY A 62 9.03 -7.57 -2.16
CA GLY A 62 10.04 -7.61 -3.20
C GLY A 62 11.31 -6.85 -2.87
N GLY A 63 11.43 -6.38 -1.67
CA GLY A 63 12.55 -5.56 -1.25
C GLY A 63 13.78 -6.39 -0.97
N GLY A 64 13.80 -7.17 -1.28
CA GLY A 64 14.82 -7.73 -1.17
C GLY A 64 15.69 -8.02 -0.14
N GLN A 65 15.28 -7.65 -0.16
CA GLN A 65 15.75 -7.88 0.17
C GLN A 65 16.37 -7.88 0.49
N GLN A 66 16.51 -7.75 0.80
CA GLN A 66 17.03 -7.69 1.00
C GLN A 66 17.47 -7.88 1.34
#